data_b7ff52f2b7658fe181dd37869460c226
#
_entry.id   b7ff52f2b7658fe181dd37869460c226
#
_cell.length_a   1.000
_cell.length_b   1.000
_cell.length_c   1.000
_cell.angle_alpha   90.00
_cell.angle_beta   90.00
_cell.angle_gamma   90.00
#
_symmetry.space_group_name_H-M   'P 1'
#
loop_
_entity.id
_entity.type
_entity.pdbx_description
1 polymer ?
#
loop_
_entity_poly.entity_id
_entity_poly.type
_entity_poly.pdbx_seq_one_letter_code
_entity_poly.pdbx_strand_id
1 'polypeptide(L)'
;MRSLRDKLAQANRYLERHYPEPTLVYQQRGAAAGTAWLASYEIRLNPVLLLENQQAFIDEVVPHELAHLLVWKHFGRVAPHGKEWKWMMESVLGVPARRTHQFELASVQRNTWPYRCACQQHQLTVRRHNRILRGEAVYRCVHCGEPLVAEPA
;
A
#
# COMPACT_ATOMS: atom_id res chain seq x y z
N MET A 1 6.78 17.44 5.00
CA MET A 1 7.50 16.41 5.77
C MET A 1 8.98 16.49 5.47
N ARG A 2 9.79 16.53 6.50
CA ARG A 2 11.24 16.70 6.39
C ARG A 2 11.93 15.56 5.65
N SER A 3 11.56 14.32 5.94
CA SER A 3 12.14 13.13 5.29
C SER A 3 11.94 13.14 3.78
N LEU A 4 10.76 13.54 3.32
CA LEU A 4 10.48 13.68 1.90
C LEU A 4 11.41 14.70 1.25
N ARG A 5 11.57 15.87 1.89
CA ARG A 5 12.43 16.94 1.38
C ARG A 5 13.88 16.51 1.33
N ASP A 6 14.36 15.80 2.34
CA ASP A 6 15.74 15.32 2.39
C ASP A 6 16.01 14.30 1.28
N LYS A 7 15.07 13.37 1.05
CA LYS A 7 15.19 12.40 -0.03
C LYS A 7 15.09 13.04 -1.40
N LEU A 8 14.22 14.01 -1.57
CA LEU A 8 14.10 14.76 -2.82
C LEU A 8 15.39 15.56 -3.11
N ALA A 9 15.94 16.20 -2.11
CA ALA A 9 17.21 16.92 -2.26
C ALA A 9 18.35 16.00 -2.64
N GLN A 10 18.41 14.82 -2.05
CA GLN A 10 19.37 13.77 -2.39
C GLN A 10 19.23 13.34 -3.84
N ALA A 11 17.99 13.07 -4.29
CA ALA A 11 17.71 12.67 -5.66
C ALA A 11 18.08 13.77 -6.66
N ASN A 12 17.73 15.00 -6.37
CA ASN A 12 18.05 16.12 -7.26
C ASN A 12 19.55 16.32 -7.41
N ARG A 13 20.32 16.14 -6.33
CA ARG A 13 21.78 16.20 -6.41
C ARG A 13 22.35 15.06 -7.26
N TYR A 14 21.86 13.84 -7.06
CA TYR A 14 22.33 12.68 -7.80
C TYR A 14 22.04 12.79 -9.30
N LEU A 15 20.80 13.20 -9.63
CA LEU A 15 20.32 13.29 -11.01
C LEU A 15 20.70 14.60 -11.71
N GLU A 16 21.24 15.57 -10.96
CA GLU A 16 21.50 16.94 -11.45
C GLU A 16 20.22 17.57 -12.03
N ARG A 17 19.14 17.49 -11.28
CA ARG A 17 17.80 17.97 -11.63
C ARG A 17 17.24 18.84 -10.51
N HIS A 18 16.12 19.50 -10.81
CA HIS A 18 15.38 20.34 -9.86
C HIS A 18 13.90 19.95 -9.85
N TYR A 19 13.62 18.67 -9.59
CA TYR A 19 12.25 18.21 -9.49
C TYR A 19 11.57 18.84 -8.28
N PRO A 20 10.30 19.31 -8.44
CA PRO A 20 9.59 19.97 -7.36
C PRO A 20 9.17 19.01 -6.27
N GLU A 21 8.87 19.54 -5.10
CA GLU A 21 8.33 18.78 -3.99
C GLU A 21 6.90 18.35 -4.30
N PRO A 22 6.58 17.05 -4.21
CA PRO A 22 5.20 16.60 -4.41
C PRO A 22 4.31 17.02 -3.27
N THR A 23 3.00 17.08 -3.54
CA THR A 23 1.99 17.34 -2.51
C THR A 23 1.82 16.11 -1.64
N LEU A 24 1.80 16.27 -0.32
CA LEU A 24 1.51 15.20 0.63
C LEU A 24 0.08 15.30 1.12
N VAL A 25 -0.64 14.19 1.04
CA VAL A 25 -2.04 14.09 1.50
C VAL A 25 -2.18 12.87 2.41
N TYR A 26 -2.82 13.05 3.57
CA TYR A 26 -2.99 11.99 4.56
C TYR A 26 -4.41 11.42 4.47
N GLN A 27 -4.77 10.92 3.29
CA GLN A 27 -6.11 10.42 3.00
C GLN A 27 -6.16 8.96 2.53
N GLN A 28 -5.00 8.29 2.49
CA GLN A 28 -4.96 6.88 2.13
C GLN A 28 -5.58 6.04 3.24
N ARG A 29 -6.48 5.11 2.88
CA ARG A 29 -7.21 4.26 3.83
C ARG A 29 -7.01 2.78 3.49
N GLY A 30 -7.36 1.91 4.46
CA GLY A 30 -7.28 0.47 4.31
C GLY A 30 -5.87 -0.06 4.53
N ALA A 31 -5.52 -1.15 3.85
CA ALA A 31 -4.24 -1.85 4.03
C ALA A 31 -3.07 -1.20 3.27
N ALA A 32 -3.34 -0.34 2.31
CA ALA A 32 -2.28 0.34 1.57
C ALA A 32 -1.63 1.42 2.43
N ALA A 33 -0.30 1.35 2.56
CA ALA A 33 0.47 2.31 3.35
C ALA A 33 0.54 3.68 2.66
N GLY A 34 0.68 3.70 1.34
CA GLY A 34 0.72 4.91 0.55
C GLY A 34 0.49 4.64 -0.93
N THR A 35 0.22 5.70 -1.67
CA THR A 35 0.07 5.65 -3.13
C THR A 35 0.69 6.89 -3.77
N ALA A 36 1.24 6.72 -4.97
CA ALA A 36 1.76 7.82 -5.77
C ALA A 36 0.77 8.12 -6.90
N TRP A 37 0.33 9.37 -6.96
CA TRP A 37 -0.61 9.84 -7.98
C TRP A 37 0.18 10.65 -9.00
N LEU A 38 0.54 10.01 -10.12
CA LEU A 38 1.47 10.56 -11.08
C LEU A 38 0.98 11.86 -11.73
N ALA A 39 -0.25 11.87 -12.22
CA ALA A 39 -0.81 13.01 -12.92
C ALA A 39 -0.90 14.26 -12.06
N SER A 40 -1.24 14.14 -10.79
CA SER A 40 -1.33 15.24 -9.84
C SER A 40 -0.04 15.50 -9.08
N TYR A 41 0.98 14.69 -9.28
CA TYR A 41 2.27 14.78 -8.59
C TYR A 41 2.10 14.79 -7.07
N GLU A 42 1.38 13.79 -6.57
CA GLU A 42 0.89 13.74 -5.21
C GLU A 42 1.22 12.40 -4.56
N ILE A 43 1.58 12.42 -3.29
CA ILE A 43 1.77 11.23 -2.46
C ILE A 43 0.66 11.21 -1.42
N ARG A 44 -0.09 10.11 -1.35
CA ARG A 44 -1.11 9.89 -0.33
C ARG A 44 -0.60 8.87 0.67
N LEU A 45 -0.65 9.21 1.94
CA LEU A 45 -0.16 8.39 3.04
C LEU A 45 -1.31 7.97 3.95
N ASN A 46 -1.22 6.76 4.49
CA ASN A 46 -2.18 6.23 5.45
C ASN A 46 -1.83 6.75 6.84
N PRO A 47 -2.64 7.65 7.43
CA PRO A 47 -2.30 8.27 8.71
C PRO A 47 -2.32 7.28 9.88
N VAL A 48 -3.14 6.23 9.82
CA VAL A 48 -3.20 5.21 10.87
C VAL A 48 -1.89 4.41 10.89
N LEU A 49 -1.46 3.92 9.72
CA LEU A 49 -0.21 3.16 9.61
C LEU A 49 1.00 4.03 9.94
N LEU A 50 0.97 5.30 9.57
CA LEU A 50 2.03 6.25 9.92
C LEU A 50 2.18 6.40 11.43
N LEU A 51 1.08 6.58 12.16
CA LEU A 51 1.10 6.73 13.62
C LEU A 51 1.60 5.46 14.32
N GLU A 52 1.27 4.29 13.80
CA GLU A 52 1.64 3.02 14.42
C GLU A 52 3.04 2.55 14.08
N ASN A 53 3.57 2.94 12.93
CA ASN A 53 4.86 2.46 12.44
C ASN A 53 5.92 3.55 12.30
N GLN A 54 5.55 4.80 12.51
CA GLN A 54 6.40 6.01 12.53
C GLN A 54 7.68 5.92 11.67
N GLN A 55 8.83 5.63 12.29
CA GLN A 55 10.11 5.66 11.61
C GLN A 55 10.20 4.64 10.46
N ALA A 56 9.68 3.43 10.64
CA ALA A 56 9.65 2.42 9.57
C ALA A 56 8.82 2.90 8.38
N PHE A 57 7.71 3.56 8.65
CA PHE A 57 6.86 4.13 7.61
C PHE A 57 7.61 5.22 6.83
N ILE A 58 8.27 6.12 7.54
CA ILE A 58 9.05 7.21 6.93
C ILE A 58 10.20 6.64 6.10
N ASP A 59 10.91 5.63 6.61
CA ASP A 59 12.09 5.07 5.96
C ASP A 59 11.75 4.22 4.73
N GLU A 60 10.58 3.63 4.66
CA GLU A 60 10.20 2.71 3.58
C GLU A 60 9.14 3.28 2.64
N VAL A 61 8.05 3.81 3.17
CA VAL A 61 6.90 4.23 2.36
C VAL A 61 7.17 5.53 1.62
N VAL A 62 7.73 6.51 2.30
CA VAL A 62 8.00 7.82 1.69
C VAL A 62 8.96 7.71 0.50
N PRO A 63 10.12 7.03 0.61
CA PRO A 63 10.99 6.82 -0.55
C PRO A 63 10.33 5.99 -1.65
N HIS A 64 9.54 4.97 -1.30
CA HIS A 64 8.84 4.12 -2.25
C HIS A 64 7.93 4.94 -3.17
N GLU A 65 7.10 5.79 -2.59
CA GLU A 65 6.16 6.61 -3.35
C GLU A 65 6.86 7.76 -4.07
N LEU A 66 7.85 8.38 -3.45
CA LEU A 66 8.67 9.40 -4.10
C LEU A 66 9.38 8.83 -5.33
N ALA A 67 9.92 7.61 -5.24
CA ALA A 67 10.58 6.95 -6.36
C ALA A 67 9.64 6.79 -7.55
N HIS A 68 8.38 6.45 -7.34
CA HIS A 68 7.39 6.37 -8.43
C HIS A 68 7.22 7.71 -9.14
N LEU A 69 7.13 8.81 -8.40
CA LEU A 69 6.98 10.15 -8.98
C LEU A 69 8.23 10.57 -9.74
N LEU A 70 9.41 10.32 -9.17
CA LEU A 70 10.68 10.67 -9.81
C LEU A 70 10.93 9.84 -11.07
N VAL A 71 10.59 8.56 -11.06
CA VAL A 71 10.68 7.70 -12.25
C VAL A 71 9.79 8.24 -13.35
N TRP A 72 8.57 8.62 -13.02
CA TRP A 72 7.64 9.19 -14.00
C TRP A 72 8.16 10.50 -14.59
N LYS A 73 8.73 11.38 -13.75
CA LYS A 73 9.32 12.65 -14.22
C LYS A 73 10.57 12.43 -15.07
N HIS A 74 11.38 11.45 -14.71
CA HIS A 74 12.70 11.24 -15.32
C HIS A 74 12.65 10.35 -16.58
N PHE A 75 11.85 9.28 -16.53
CA PHE A 75 11.76 8.28 -17.63
C PHE A 75 10.42 8.30 -18.34
N GLY A 76 9.40 8.94 -17.80
CA GLY A 76 8.05 8.87 -18.33
C GLY A 76 7.30 7.64 -17.81
N ARG A 77 6.34 7.17 -18.60
CA ARG A 77 5.50 6.05 -18.21
C ARG A 77 6.22 4.73 -18.44
N VAL A 78 6.59 4.04 -17.37
CA VAL A 78 7.26 2.74 -17.36
C VAL A 78 6.57 1.81 -16.40
N ALA A 79 6.96 0.52 -16.40
CA ALA A 79 6.37 -0.47 -15.49
C ALA A 79 6.60 -0.07 -14.02
N PRO A 80 5.55 -0.05 -13.17
CA PRO A 80 5.74 0.18 -11.74
C PRO A 80 6.58 -0.96 -11.15
N HIS A 81 7.50 -0.62 -10.25
CA HIS A 81 8.42 -1.58 -9.64
C HIS A 81 9.33 -2.32 -10.64
N GLY A 82 9.51 -1.74 -11.83
CA GLY A 82 10.46 -2.27 -12.82
C GLY A 82 11.89 -1.84 -12.51
N LYS A 83 12.79 -2.02 -13.50
CA LYS A 83 14.22 -1.72 -13.34
C LYS A 83 14.48 -0.25 -13.04
N GLU A 84 13.69 0.67 -13.59
CA GLU A 84 13.84 2.11 -13.38
C GLU A 84 13.53 2.48 -11.93
N TRP A 85 12.44 1.92 -11.38
CA TRP A 85 12.07 2.13 -9.98
C TRP A 85 13.10 1.54 -9.02
N LYS A 86 13.58 0.33 -9.29
CA LYS A 86 14.62 -0.31 -8.46
C LYS A 86 15.90 0.53 -8.44
N TRP A 87 16.32 1.02 -9.60
CA TRP A 87 17.48 1.90 -9.71
C TRP A 87 17.26 3.19 -8.91
N MET A 88 16.09 3.80 -9.04
CA MET A 88 15.75 5.03 -8.30
C MET A 88 15.80 4.78 -6.78
N MET A 89 15.25 3.68 -6.31
CA MET A 89 15.29 3.33 -4.90
C MET A 89 16.70 3.06 -4.39
N GLU A 90 17.42 2.17 -5.04
CA GLU A 90 18.69 1.66 -4.54
C GLU A 90 19.87 2.59 -4.81
N SER A 91 19.98 3.11 -6.03
CA SER A 91 21.11 3.94 -6.43
C SER A 91 20.93 5.42 -6.10
N VAL A 92 19.75 5.96 -6.34
CA VAL A 92 19.48 7.39 -6.16
C VAL A 92 19.09 7.73 -4.72
N LEU A 93 18.13 7.00 -4.17
CA LEU A 93 17.62 7.26 -2.82
C LEU A 93 18.33 6.44 -1.73
N GLY A 94 19.10 5.44 -2.11
CA GLY A 94 19.87 4.63 -1.18
C GLY A 94 19.02 3.78 -0.22
N VAL A 95 17.87 3.29 -0.69
CA VAL A 95 16.90 2.52 0.10
C VAL A 95 16.65 1.17 -0.58
N PRO A 96 16.45 0.07 0.18
CA PRO A 96 16.12 -1.22 -0.43
C PRO A 96 14.85 -1.16 -1.27
N ALA A 97 14.88 -1.76 -2.46
CA ALA A 97 13.75 -1.78 -3.39
C ALA A 97 12.78 -2.91 -3.02
N ARG A 98 11.89 -2.66 -2.09
CA ARG A 98 10.84 -3.61 -1.64
C ARG A 98 9.49 -3.18 -2.17
N ARG A 99 8.79 -4.09 -2.84
CA ARG A 99 7.47 -3.80 -3.41
C ARG A 99 6.38 -3.73 -2.36
N THR A 100 6.52 -4.48 -1.25
CA THR A 100 5.52 -4.58 -0.19
C THR A 100 6.13 -4.24 1.17
N HIS A 101 5.27 -3.83 2.10
CA HIS A 101 5.65 -3.48 3.46
C HIS A 101 5.08 -4.50 4.44
N GLN A 102 5.79 -4.74 5.55
CA GLN A 102 5.36 -5.65 6.59
C GLN A 102 4.96 -4.85 7.83
N PHE A 103 3.94 -4.01 7.68
CA PHE A 103 3.39 -3.25 8.80
C PHE A 103 2.28 -4.03 9.50
N GLU A 104 2.09 -3.73 10.79
CA GLU A 104 0.93 -4.20 11.53
C GLU A 104 -0.34 -3.61 10.92
N LEU A 105 -1.26 -4.48 10.47
CA LEU A 105 -2.48 -4.07 9.79
C LEU A 105 -3.73 -4.16 10.65
N ALA A 106 -3.62 -4.59 11.91
CA ALA A 106 -4.78 -4.82 12.77
C ALA A 106 -5.70 -3.61 12.89
N SER A 107 -5.11 -2.41 12.98
CA SER A 107 -5.88 -1.16 13.16
C SER A 107 -6.53 -0.63 11.89
N VAL A 108 -6.10 -1.08 10.72
CA VAL A 108 -6.68 -0.65 9.43
C VAL A 108 -7.48 -1.75 8.77
N GLN A 109 -7.37 -2.98 9.25
CA GLN A 109 -8.15 -4.11 8.78
C GLN A 109 -9.63 -3.87 9.10
N ARG A 110 -10.48 -4.05 8.08
CA ARG A 110 -11.92 -3.94 8.29
C ARG A 110 -12.42 -5.10 9.13
N ASN A 111 -13.52 -4.91 9.85
CA ASN A 111 -14.17 -5.98 10.57
C ASN A 111 -14.49 -7.12 9.60
N THR A 112 -14.18 -8.33 10.03
CA THR A 112 -14.48 -9.55 9.30
C THR A 112 -15.38 -10.44 10.13
N TRP A 113 -16.12 -11.34 9.46
CA TRP A 113 -16.99 -12.30 10.12
C TRP A 113 -16.42 -13.69 9.93
N PRO A 114 -16.32 -14.49 11.01
CA PRO A 114 -15.82 -15.85 10.89
C PRO A 114 -16.83 -16.77 10.21
N TYR A 115 -16.36 -17.50 9.24
CA TYR A 115 -17.10 -18.56 8.53
C TYR A 115 -16.24 -19.81 8.49
N ARG A 116 -16.87 -20.95 8.30
CA ARG A 116 -16.16 -22.21 8.20
C ARG A 116 -16.72 -23.08 7.08
N CYS A 117 -15.87 -23.96 6.58
CA CYS A 117 -16.24 -25.08 5.71
C CYS A 117 -15.79 -26.39 6.37
N ALA A 118 -15.81 -27.48 5.62
CA ALA A 118 -15.40 -28.79 6.15
C ALA A 118 -13.90 -28.86 6.46
N CYS A 119 -13.07 -28.06 5.81
CA CYS A 119 -11.60 -28.16 5.91
C CYS A 119 -10.90 -27.04 6.67
N GLN A 120 -11.49 -25.86 6.76
CA GLN A 120 -10.81 -24.69 7.37
C GLN A 120 -11.77 -23.57 7.77
N GLN A 121 -11.25 -22.61 8.51
CA GLN A 121 -11.93 -21.37 8.89
C GLN A 121 -11.65 -20.28 7.86
N HIS A 122 -12.62 -19.42 7.63
CA HIS A 122 -12.54 -18.29 6.69
C HIS A 122 -12.94 -16.99 7.39
N GLN A 123 -12.44 -15.87 6.89
CA GLN A 123 -12.84 -14.52 7.32
C GLN A 123 -13.43 -13.78 6.12
N LEU A 124 -14.71 -13.44 6.22
CA LEU A 124 -15.40 -12.71 5.15
C LEU A 124 -15.55 -11.23 5.50
N THR A 125 -15.42 -10.38 4.50
CA THR A 125 -15.64 -8.94 4.65
C THR A 125 -17.10 -8.65 4.94
N VAL A 126 -17.39 -7.47 5.50
CA VAL A 126 -18.77 -7.04 5.78
C VAL A 126 -19.62 -7.06 4.50
N ARG A 127 -19.06 -6.72 3.36
CA ARG A 127 -19.77 -6.73 2.08
C ARG A 127 -20.23 -8.14 1.70
N ARG A 128 -19.36 -9.13 1.79
CA ARG A 128 -19.69 -10.54 1.51
C ARG A 128 -20.64 -11.11 2.54
N HIS A 129 -20.41 -10.80 3.81
CA HIS A 129 -21.28 -11.22 4.91
C HIS A 129 -22.71 -10.73 4.70
N ASN A 130 -22.89 -9.44 4.38
CA ASN A 130 -24.21 -8.86 4.13
C ASN A 130 -24.91 -9.48 2.92
N ARG A 131 -24.18 -9.81 1.86
CA ARG A 131 -24.74 -10.50 0.70
C ARG A 131 -25.30 -11.86 1.02
N ILE A 132 -24.62 -12.61 1.90
CA ILE A 132 -25.10 -13.89 2.40
C ILE A 132 -26.38 -13.71 3.22
N LEU A 133 -26.41 -12.72 4.12
CA LEU A 133 -27.58 -12.45 4.96
C LEU A 133 -28.81 -12.09 4.14
N ARG A 134 -28.63 -11.41 3.01
CA ARG A 134 -29.73 -11.04 2.10
C ARG A 134 -30.12 -12.17 1.14
N GLY A 135 -29.43 -13.30 1.19
CA GLY A 135 -29.68 -14.41 0.28
C GLY A 135 -29.22 -14.17 -1.16
N GLU A 136 -28.36 -13.18 -1.39
CA GLU A 136 -27.87 -12.82 -2.72
C GLU A 136 -26.67 -13.63 -3.19
N ALA A 137 -25.95 -14.28 -2.27
CA ALA A 137 -24.75 -15.03 -2.59
C ALA A 137 -24.53 -16.19 -1.63
N VAL A 138 -23.90 -17.25 -2.16
CA VAL A 138 -23.36 -18.36 -1.38
C VAL A 138 -21.90 -18.53 -1.80
N TYR A 139 -20.98 -18.44 -0.85
CA TYR A 139 -19.56 -18.63 -1.10
C TYR A 139 -19.13 -20.04 -0.73
N ARG A 140 -18.27 -20.64 -1.54
CA ARG A 140 -17.77 -21.99 -1.33
C ARG A 140 -16.27 -21.99 -1.20
N CYS A 141 -15.75 -22.91 -0.40
CA CYS A 141 -14.31 -23.10 -0.28
C CYS A 141 -13.74 -23.63 -1.59
N VAL A 142 -12.65 -23.01 -2.06
CA VAL A 142 -11.96 -23.44 -3.29
C VAL A 142 -11.26 -24.80 -3.14
N HIS A 143 -11.02 -25.24 -1.92
CA HIS A 143 -10.34 -26.52 -1.64
C HIS A 143 -11.31 -27.69 -1.47
N CYS A 144 -12.34 -27.54 -0.64
CA CYS A 144 -13.27 -28.62 -0.35
C CYS A 144 -14.63 -28.52 -1.06
N GLY A 145 -14.94 -27.38 -1.67
CA GLY A 145 -16.19 -27.15 -2.40
C GLY A 145 -17.43 -26.98 -1.52
N GLU A 146 -17.29 -27.07 -0.21
CA GLU A 146 -18.41 -26.92 0.72
C GLU A 146 -18.80 -25.46 0.89
N PRO A 147 -20.10 -25.15 1.05
CA PRO A 147 -20.52 -23.77 1.32
C PRO A 147 -20.01 -23.30 2.66
N LEU A 148 -19.66 -22.01 2.72
CA LEU A 148 -19.21 -21.38 3.96
C LEU A 148 -20.40 -21.14 4.88
N VAL A 149 -20.28 -21.57 6.14
CA VAL A 149 -21.31 -21.43 7.16
C VAL A 149 -20.79 -20.49 8.24
N ALA A 150 -21.64 -19.55 8.67
CA ALA A 150 -21.25 -18.62 9.74
C ALA A 150 -20.96 -19.38 11.04
N GLU A 151 -19.84 -19.07 11.67
CA GLU A 151 -19.53 -19.62 12.99
C GLU A 151 -20.34 -18.87 14.05
N PRO A 152 -20.86 -19.60 15.06
CA PRO A 152 -21.47 -18.95 16.21
C PRO A 152 -20.42 -18.14 16.98
N ALA A 153 -20.86 -16.99 17.45
CA ALA A 153 -20.01 -16.10 18.22
C ALA A 153 -19.56 -16.72 19.54
#